data_7c7a4d7d9ea361afe0df37ad065a579d
#
_entry.id   7c7a4d7d9ea361afe0df37ad065a579d
#
_cell.length_a   1.000
_cell.length_b   1.000
_cell.length_c   1.000
_cell.angle_alpha   90.00
_cell.angle_beta   90.00
_cell.angle_gamma   90.00
#
_symmetry.space_group_name_H-M   'P 1'
#
loop_
_entity.id
_entity.type
_entity.pdbx_description
1 polymer ?
#
loop_
_entity_poly.entity_id
_entity_poly.type
_entity_poly.pdbx_seq_one_letter_code
_entity_poly.pdbx_strand_id
1 'polypeptide(L)'
;MESWTERLRAHTQVPLYRSAYALTSSVVGSAALGALFWAVASRTYPPEVVGLSTAAVSALLFLTGAGSLNLDGACVRFLPRAGDATSRFVYWVLGLTTLSATAAAGIFLLGVHTWAPALDFAVSSPWTILACIGATVASCLLSVQDGALIGLRQSGWVPIKNLALNAAKIVVLLILGGSLATYGILVAWVVPSGVAAVAVVLLLSRLAQKHRLLTRVEQELLDRGHVFRYAAGNYLGLLCNLAYRTVPPLLVIHEAGPRAAAFFYPPWLIATSLSLLVTNVSVSLVVEGSFNRERLALHTRQAVRHTARLILPIALVLVAAAPWILRIFGQEYAAAGDTLLRLLAIGLVPSSICILSFGVARVQDHVRALIANQVLLAALVLALSWALLPSMGIEGVGVAWVVGQSAVAVLLLWTQLMPALRGTPSGLGSAGIAIASQSEK
;
A
#
# COMPACT_ATOMS: atom_id res chain seq x y z
N MET A 1 34.12 22.51 10.64
CA MET A 1 33.59 21.20 10.14
C MET A 1 32.67 20.63 11.20
N GLU A 2 31.38 20.97 11.13
CA GLU A 2 30.39 20.36 12.00
C GLU A 2 30.31 18.85 11.64
N SER A 3 30.41 18.02 12.66
CA SER A 3 30.37 16.57 12.48
C SER A 3 29.01 16.13 11.90
N TRP A 4 28.99 15.10 11.05
CA TRP A 4 27.77 14.50 10.48
C TRP A 4 26.73 14.18 11.59
N THR A 5 27.19 13.86 12.77
CA THR A 5 26.38 13.58 13.96
C THR A 5 25.69 14.81 14.55
N GLU A 6 26.32 16.00 14.46
CA GLU A 6 25.72 17.25 14.94
C GLU A 6 24.63 17.76 13.99
N ARG A 7 24.83 17.65 12.68
CA ARG A 7 23.79 17.95 11.67
C ARG A 7 22.59 17.02 11.80
N LEU A 8 22.80 15.72 12.02
CA LEU A 8 21.72 14.77 12.26
C LEU A 8 20.96 15.10 13.56
N ARG A 9 21.64 15.47 14.63
CA ARG A 9 21.00 15.88 15.89
C ARG A 9 20.18 17.17 15.74
N ALA A 10 20.70 18.18 15.03
CA ALA A 10 19.96 19.41 14.75
C ALA A 10 18.71 19.17 13.90
N HIS A 11 18.78 18.28 12.89
CA HIS A 11 17.63 17.86 12.08
C HIS A 11 16.58 17.07 12.88
N THR A 12 17.00 16.23 13.83
CA THR A 12 16.05 15.43 14.65
C THR A 12 15.35 16.24 15.73
N GLN A 13 15.79 17.47 16.02
CA GLN A 13 15.10 18.38 16.96
C GLN A 13 13.89 19.08 16.35
N VAL A 14 13.75 19.11 15.02
CA VAL A 14 12.55 19.64 14.37
C VAL A 14 11.46 18.57 14.37
N PRO A 15 10.29 18.82 14.99
CA PRO A 15 9.21 17.82 15.14
C PRO A 15 8.78 17.16 13.82
N LEU A 16 8.84 17.91 12.72
CA LEU A 16 8.50 17.45 11.37
C LEU A 16 9.44 16.33 10.88
N TYR A 17 10.76 16.56 11.00
CA TYR A 17 11.75 15.56 10.56
C TYR A 17 11.75 14.30 11.45
N ARG A 18 11.54 14.48 12.76
CA ARG A 18 11.39 13.36 13.70
C ARG A 18 10.23 12.45 13.31
N SER A 19 9.08 13.02 12.96
CA SER A 19 7.90 12.26 12.51
C SER A 19 8.16 11.57 11.17
N ALA A 20 8.81 12.24 10.21
CA ALA A 20 9.14 11.66 8.91
C ALA A 20 10.11 10.47 9.04
N TYR A 21 11.17 10.60 9.83
CA TYR A 21 12.11 9.49 10.09
C TYR A 21 11.44 8.33 10.82
N ALA A 22 10.59 8.61 11.80
CA ALA A 22 9.86 7.58 12.53
C ALA A 22 8.91 6.79 11.60
N LEU A 23 8.19 7.46 10.71
CA LEU A 23 7.31 6.80 9.73
C LEU A 23 8.11 5.99 8.71
N THR A 24 9.22 6.52 8.20
CA THR A 24 10.07 5.79 7.23
C THR A 24 10.70 4.55 7.87
N SER A 25 11.24 4.66 9.08
CA SER A 25 11.81 3.51 9.81
C SER A 25 10.74 2.46 10.13
N SER A 26 9.50 2.88 10.39
CA SER A 26 8.35 1.99 10.56
C SER A 26 8.05 1.18 9.30
N VAL A 27 8.07 1.82 8.12
CA VAL A 27 7.83 1.14 6.85
C VAL A 27 8.89 0.08 6.60
N VAL A 28 10.17 0.42 6.76
CA VAL A 28 11.29 -0.52 6.56
C VAL A 28 11.24 -1.64 7.60
N GLY A 29 11.03 -1.32 8.87
CA GLY A 29 10.92 -2.30 9.95
C GLY A 29 9.73 -3.24 9.76
N SER A 30 8.57 -2.72 9.35
CA SER A 30 7.38 -3.52 9.06
C SER A 30 7.59 -4.44 7.85
N ALA A 31 8.27 -3.96 6.80
CA ALA A 31 8.61 -4.78 5.65
C ALA A 31 9.56 -5.92 6.02
N ALA A 32 10.58 -5.64 6.83
CA ALA A 32 11.52 -6.65 7.32
C ALA A 32 10.84 -7.71 8.20
N LEU A 33 9.99 -7.28 9.15
CA LEU A 33 9.21 -8.20 9.98
C LEU A 33 8.20 -8.99 9.16
N GLY A 34 7.58 -8.39 8.14
CA GLY A 34 6.72 -9.08 7.19
C GLY A 34 7.45 -10.15 6.40
N ALA A 35 8.65 -9.85 5.89
CA ALA A 35 9.49 -10.83 5.22
C ALA A 35 9.92 -11.96 6.17
N LEU A 36 10.28 -11.65 7.42
CA LEU A 36 10.59 -12.63 8.44
C LEU A 36 9.40 -13.53 8.76
N PHE A 37 8.19 -12.98 8.91
CA PHE A 37 6.97 -13.75 9.11
C PHE A 37 6.79 -14.81 8.01
N TRP A 38 6.90 -14.40 6.74
CA TRP A 38 6.75 -15.31 5.61
C TRP A 38 7.91 -16.29 5.48
N ALA A 39 9.15 -15.90 5.85
CA ALA A 39 10.28 -16.80 5.90
C ALA A 39 10.11 -17.90 6.97
N VAL A 40 9.57 -17.55 8.13
CA VAL A 40 9.21 -18.54 9.17
C VAL A 40 8.08 -19.42 8.67
N ALA A 41 7.02 -18.84 8.11
CA ALA A 41 5.88 -19.60 7.59
C ALA A 41 6.29 -20.60 6.51
N SER A 42 7.12 -20.20 5.55
CA SER A 42 7.58 -21.05 4.44
C SER A 42 8.50 -22.21 4.89
N ARG A 43 9.09 -22.11 6.08
CA ARG A 43 9.91 -23.18 6.66
C ARG A 43 9.15 -24.11 7.62
N THR A 44 8.00 -23.63 8.11
CA THR A 44 7.23 -24.35 9.14
C THR A 44 6.05 -25.10 8.52
N TYR A 45 5.49 -24.58 7.43
CA TYR A 45 4.27 -25.13 6.80
C TYR A 45 4.54 -25.64 5.39
N PRO A 46 3.76 -26.63 4.90
CA PRO A 46 3.81 -27.07 3.51
C PRO A 46 3.54 -25.93 2.52
N PRO A 47 4.14 -25.95 1.32
CA PRO A 47 3.95 -24.91 0.33
C PRO A 47 2.47 -24.63 -0.02
N GLU A 48 1.63 -25.66 -0.05
CA GLU A 48 0.22 -25.54 -0.35
C GLU A 48 -0.53 -24.69 0.69
N VAL A 49 -0.20 -24.85 1.97
CA VAL A 49 -0.76 -24.05 3.08
C VAL A 49 -0.26 -22.61 3.02
N VAL A 50 1.03 -22.44 2.72
CA VAL A 50 1.63 -21.09 2.53
C VAL A 50 0.94 -20.39 1.36
N GLY A 51 0.77 -21.05 0.21
CA GLY A 51 0.12 -20.48 -0.96
C GLY A 51 -1.33 -20.09 -0.71
N LEU A 52 -2.11 -20.96 -0.06
CA LEU A 52 -3.48 -20.63 0.33
C LEU A 52 -3.54 -19.41 1.27
N SER A 53 -2.64 -19.37 2.23
CA SER A 53 -2.57 -18.27 3.20
C SER A 53 -2.13 -16.95 2.55
N THR A 54 -1.20 -16.99 1.59
CA THR A 54 -0.76 -15.79 0.86
C THR A 54 -1.87 -15.21 -0.01
N ALA A 55 -2.67 -16.06 -0.66
CA ALA A 55 -3.83 -15.64 -1.42
C ALA A 55 -4.91 -15.02 -0.50
N ALA A 56 -5.22 -15.66 0.62
CA ALA A 56 -6.19 -15.14 1.59
C ALA A 56 -5.72 -13.78 2.16
N VAL A 57 -4.44 -13.63 2.49
CA VAL A 57 -3.88 -12.34 2.95
C VAL A 57 -3.93 -11.30 1.83
N SER A 58 -3.66 -11.66 0.58
CA SER A 58 -3.76 -10.74 -0.56
C SER A 58 -5.19 -10.27 -0.80
N ALA A 59 -6.18 -11.18 -0.69
CA ALA A 59 -7.59 -10.82 -0.71
C ALA A 59 -7.95 -9.86 0.44
N LEU A 60 -7.47 -10.15 1.66
CA LEU A 60 -7.67 -9.31 2.82
C LEU A 60 -7.07 -7.92 2.64
N LEU A 61 -5.87 -7.79 2.04
CA LEU A 61 -5.25 -6.51 1.74
C LEU A 61 -6.05 -5.72 0.69
N PHE A 62 -6.57 -6.40 -0.34
CA PHE A 62 -7.46 -5.77 -1.31
C PHE A 62 -8.75 -5.26 -0.64
N LEU A 63 -9.40 -6.11 0.15
CA LEU A 63 -10.60 -5.74 0.89
C LEU A 63 -10.35 -4.61 1.90
N THR A 64 -9.16 -4.58 2.52
CA THR A 64 -8.75 -3.51 3.43
C THR A 64 -8.70 -2.17 2.71
N GLY A 65 -8.05 -2.09 1.56
CA GLY A 65 -7.98 -0.84 0.80
C GLY A 65 -9.33 -0.43 0.21
N ALA A 66 -10.12 -1.40 -0.27
CA ALA A 66 -11.47 -1.15 -0.78
C ALA A 66 -12.42 -0.69 0.35
N GLY A 67 -12.42 -1.39 1.48
CA GLY A 67 -13.31 -1.11 2.61
C GLY A 67 -12.94 0.14 3.41
N SER A 68 -11.68 0.59 3.39
CA SER A 68 -11.26 1.82 4.08
C SER A 68 -11.77 3.11 3.41
N LEU A 69 -12.26 3.06 2.16
CA LEU A 69 -12.81 4.19 1.40
C LEU A 69 -11.91 5.44 1.40
N ASN A 70 -10.58 5.28 1.52
CA ASN A 70 -9.63 6.40 1.64
C ASN A 70 -9.91 7.32 2.85
N LEU A 71 -10.56 6.79 3.89
CA LEU A 71 -10.90 7.56 5.10
C LEU A 71 -9.69 7.85 5.98
N ASP A 72 -8.61 7.10 5.84
CA ASP A 72 -7.30 7.40 6.41
C ASP A 72 -6.78 8.76 5.96
N GLY A 73 -6.79 9.03 4.65
CA GLY A 73 -6.45 10.33 4.08
C GLY A 73 -7.39 11.45 4.52
N ALA A 74 -8.69 11.16 4.64
CA ALA A 74 -9.65 12.11 5.18
C ALA A 74 -9.36 12.45 6.65
N CYS A 75 -9.00 11.47 7.48
CA CYS A 75 -8.60 11.71 8.87
C CYS A 75 -7.37 12.63 8.95
N VAL A 76 -6.34 12.40 8.15
CA VAL A 76 -5.14 13.24 8.12
C VAL A 76 -5.48 14.70 7.77
N ARG A 77 -6.41 14.91 6.83
CA ARG A 77 -6.76 16.25 6.34
C ARG A 77 -7.70 17.01 7.27
N PHE A 78 -8.76 16.36 7.75
CA PHE A 78 -9.87 17.05 8.44
C PHE A 78 -9.78 17.01 9.96
N LEU A 79 -9.18 15.96 10.54
CA LEU A 79 -9.13 15.79 11.99
C LEU A 79 -8.37 16.89 12.75
N PRO A 80 -7.26 17.47 12.21
CA PRO A 80 -6.57 18.57 12.88
C PRO A 80 -7.43 19.82 13.10
N ARG A 81 -8.50 20.00 12.28
CA ARG A 81 -9.41 21.14 12.31
C ARG A 81 -10.77 20.83 12.95
N ALA A 82 -10.94 19.62 13.48
CA ALA A 82 -12.23 19.15 13.96
C ALA A 82 -12.65 19.76 15.32
N GLY A 83 -11.73 20.35 16.09
CA GLY A 83 -12.03 21.00 17.37
C GLY A 83 -12.91 20.15 18.28
N ASP A 84 -14.05 20.71 18.73
CA ASP A 84 -15.02 20.02 19.58
C ASP A 84 -15.69 18.81 18.90
N ALA A 85 -15.71 18.76 17.57
CA ALA A 85 -16.31 17.67 16.81
C ALA A 85 -15.34 16.45 16.67
N THR A 86 -14.09 16.54 17.16
CA THR A 86 -13.06 15.49 17.02
C THR A 86 -13.56 14.10 17.37
N SER A 87 -14.15 13.93 18.56
CA SER A 87 -14.63 12.61 18.99
C SER A 87 -15.78 12.10 18.10
N ARG A 88 -16.73 12.98 17.75
CA ARG A 88 -17.85 12.63 16.85
C ARG A 88 -17.37 12.24 15.47
N PHE A 89 -16.38 12.95 14.94
CA PHE A 89 -15.77 12.65 13.64
C PHE A 89 -15.05 11.28 13.67
N VAL A 90 -14.24 11.01 14.70
CA VAL A 90 -13.55 9.72 14.86
C VAL A 90 -14.55 8.56 14.89
N TYR A 91 -15.59 8.64 15.74
CA TYR A 91 -16.58 7.57 15.83
C TYR A 91 -17.40 7.41 14.53
N TRP A 92 -17.71 8.51 13.84
CA TRP A 92 -18.40 8.45 12.56
C TRP A 92 -17.52 7.75 11.50
N VAL A 93 -16.23 8.08 11.41
CA VAL A 93 -15.29 7.44 10.49
C VAL A 93 -15.13 5.95 10.82
N LEU A 94 -14.95 5.59 12.09
CA LEU A 94 -14.83 4.18 12.50
C LEU A 94 -16.11 3.38 12.20
N GLY A 95 -17.28 3.96 12.43
CA GLY A 95 -18.57 3.35 12.10
C GLY A 95 -18.76 3.16 10.58
N LEU A 96 -18.45 4.18 9.79
CA LEU A 96 -18.50 4.10 8.32
C LEU A 96 -17.51 3.06 7.78
N THR A 97 -16.29 3.01 8.33
CA THR A 97 -15.28 1.99 7.98
C THR A 97 -15.77 0.59 8.31
N THR A 98 -16.38 0.39 9.47
CA THR A 98 -16.94 -0.92 9.86
C THR A 98 -18.03 -1.36 8.88
N LEU A 99 -18.95 -0.45 8.53
CA LEU A 99 -20.03 -0.74 7.59
C LEU A 99 -19.49 -1.06 6.19
N SER A 100 -18.60 -0.23 5.66
CA SER A 100 -18.01 -0.44 4.33
C SER A 100 -17.13 -1.69 4.26
N ALA A 101 -16.36 -1.99 5.31
CA ALA A 101 -15.56 -3.21 5.40
C ALA A 101 -16.44 -4.47 5.45
N THR A 102 -17.54 -4.42 6.20
CA THR A 102 -18.52 -5.51 6.25
C THR A 102 -19.17 -5.72 4.88
N ALA A 103 -19.58 -4.64 4.20
CA ALA A 103 -20.13 -4.72 2.86
C ALA A 103 -19.12 -5.26 1.84
N ALA A 104 -17.87 -4.80 1.87
CA ALA A 104 -16.82 -5.29 0.98
C ALA A 104 -16.52 -6.79 1.21
N ALA A 105 -16.44 -7.23 2.47
CA ALA A 105 -16.28 -8.63 2.80
C ALA A 105 -17.49 -9.47 2.38
N GLY A 106 -18.70 -8.97 2.58
CA GLY A 106 -19.94 -9.63 2.16
C GLY A 106 -20.01 -9.84 0.63
N ILE A 107 -19.71 -8.79 -0.14
CA ILE A 107 -19.63 -8.86 -1.60
C ILE A 107 -18.58 -9.88 -2.05
N PHE A 108 -17.40 -9.87 -1.42
CA PHE A 108 -16.34 -10.82 -1.71
C PHE A 108 -16.79 -12.26 -1.44
N LEU A 109 -17.39 -12.53 -0.28
CA LEU A 109 -17.85 -13.88 0.11
C LEU A 109 -18.98 -14.39 -0.78
N LEU A 110 -19.88 -13.51 -1.26
CA LEU A 110 -20.93 -13.89 -2.20
C LEU A 110 -20.37 -14.36 -3.56
N GLY A 111 -19.26 -13.81 -4.00
CA GLY A 111 -18.64 -14.17 -5.27
C GLY A 111 -17.39 -15.04 -5.15
N VAL A 112 -17.01 -15.51 -3.97
CA VAL A 112 -15.75 -16.26 -3.75
C VAL A 112 -15.64 -17.50 -4.63
N HIS A 113 -16.74 -18.21 -4.87
CA HIS A 113 -16.80 -19.40 -5.75
C HIS A 113 -16.42 -19.10 -7.21
N THR A 114 -16.66 -17.87 -7.67
CA THR A 114 -16.40 -17.49 -9.07
C THR A 114 -15.03 -16.87 -9.27
N TRP A 115 -14.61 -15.96 -8.39
CA TRP A 115 -13.36 -15.20 -8.59
C TRP A 115 -12.18 -15.70 -7.75
N ALA A 116 -12.42 -16.52 -6.72
CA ALA A 116 -11.36 -17.10 -5.90
C ALA A 116 -11.75 -18.48 -5.33
N PRO A 117 -12.01 -19.52 -6.17
CA PRO A 117 -12.47 -20.83 -5.70
C PRO A 117 -11.53 -21.49 -4.70
N ALA A 118 -10.22 -21.21 -4.78
CA ALA A 118 -9.25 -21.70 -3.81
C ALA A 118 -9.51 -21.19 -2.37
N LEU A 119 -10.30 -20.12 -2.21
CA LEU A 119 -10.67 -19.55 -0.91
C LEU A 119 -12.09 -19.95 -0.46
N ASP A 120 -12.70 -20.97 -1.05
CA ASP A 120 -14.04 -21.47 -0.71
C ASP A 120 -14.17 -21.89 0.75
N PHE A 121 -13.06 -22.22 1.41
CA PHE A 121 -13.05 -22.49 2.84
C PHE A 121 -13.59 -21.30 3.67
N ALA A 122 -13.53 -20.06 3.14
CA ALA A 122 -14.04 -18.87 3.83
C ALA A 122 -15.56 -18.88 3.99
N VAL A 123 -16.29 -19.65 3.18
CA VAL A 123 -17.74 -19.82 3.24
C VAL A 123 -18.17 -21.21 3.70
N SER A 124 -17.23 -22.07 4.10
CA SER A 124 -17.49 -23.45 4.53
C SER A 124 -18.31 -23.57 5.81
N SER A 125 -18.30 -22.53 6.65
CA SER A 125 -19.09 -22.49 7.89
C SER A 125 -19.45 -21.05 8.29
N PRO A 126 -20.50 -20.85 9.12
CA PRO A 126 -20.81 -19.52 9.66
C PRO A 126 -19.65 -18.89 10.42
N TRP A 127 -18.82 -19.69 11.08
CA TRP A 127 -17.67 -19.21 11.85
C TRP A 127 -16.56 -18.68 10.94
N THR A 128 -16.30 -19.31 9.79
CA THR A 128 -15.31 -18.85 8.82
C THR A 128 -15.78 -17.57 8.12
N ILE A 129 -17.08 -17.44 7.85
CA ILE A 129 -17.70 -16.21 7.34
C ILE A 129 -17.49 -15.06 8.33
N LEU A 130 -17.84 -15.27 9.60
CA LEU A 130 -17.66 -14.27 10.65
C LEU A 130 -16.18 -13.91 10.86
N ALA A 131 -15.28 -14.89 10.78
CA ALA A 131 -13.84 -14.66 10.88
C ALA A 131 -13.32 -13.81 9.71
N CYS A 132 -13.78 -14.07 8.49
CA CYS A 132 -13.39 -13.29 7.29
C CYS A 132 -13.90 -11.84 7.38
N ILE A 133 -15.16 -11.64 7.77
CA ILE A 133 -15.74 -10.30 7.98
C ILE A 133 -14.97 -9.59 9.10
N GLY A 134 -14.77 -10.24 10.25
CA GLY A 134 -14.04 -9.69 11.38
C GLY A 134 -12.60 -9.31 11.06
N ALA A 135 -11.90 -10.16 10.29
CA ALA A 135 -10.55 -9.90 9.82
C ALA A 135 -10.49 -8.67 8.89
N THR A 136 -11.45 -8.56 7.97
CA THR A 136 -11.56 -7.41 7.06
C THR A 136 -11.84 -6.12 7.83
N VAL A 137 -12.81 -6.14 8.74
CA VAL A 137 -13.15 -4.99 9.60
C VAL A 137 -11.93 -4.58 10.44
N ALA A 138 -11.27 -5.52 11.12
CA ALA A 138 -10.09 -5.22 11.92
C ALA A 138 -8.97 -4.59 11.10
N SER A 139 -8.71 -5.11 9.89
CA SER A 139 -7.67 -4.60 9.00
C SER A 139 -8.00 -3.20 8.46
N CYS A 140 -9.26 -2.94 8.07
CA CYS A 140 -9.72 -1.63 7.66
C CYS A 140 -9.63 -0.61 8.81
N LEU A 141 -10.05 -1.00 10.01
CA LEU A 141 -9.94 -0.14 11.20
C LEU A 141 -8.48 0.21 11.49
N LEU A 142 -7.55 -0.76 11.44
CA LEU A 142 -6.11 -0.51 11.64
C LEU A 142 -5.53 0.47 10.62
N SER A 143 -5.95 0.39 9.36
CA SER A 143 -5.54 1.34 8.31
C SER A 143 -6.03 2.75 8.59
N VAL A 144 -7.32 2.91 8.87
CA VAL A 144 -7.94 4.22 9.14
C VAL A 144 -7.44 4.83 10.45
N GLN A 145 -7.15 4.00 11.45
CA GLN A 145 -6.56 4.43 12.72
C GLN A 145 -5.16 5.06 12.54
N ASP A 146 -4.36 4.62 11.57
CA ASP A 146 -3.08 5.26 11.25
C ASP A 146 -3.30 6.70 10.80
N GLY A 147 -4.26 6.94 9.90
CA GLY A 147 -4.64 8.28 9.48
C GLY A 147 -5.18 9.13 10.64
N ALA A 148 -5.97 8.54 11.52
CA ALA A 148 -6.50 9.24 12.70
C ALA A 148 -5.39 9.64 13.70
N LEU A 149 -4.44 8.75 13.97
CA LEU A 149 -3.28 9.06 14.83
C LEU A 149 -2.42 10.17 14.25
N ILE A 150 -2.19 10.17 12.93
CA ILE A 150 -1.47 11.23 12.24
C ILE A 150 -2.24 12.56 12.34
N GLY A 151 -3.56 12.54 12.08
CA GLY A 151 -4.42 13.71 12.16
C GLY A 151 -4.51 14.32 13.57
N LEU A 152 -4.45 13.49 14.61
CA LEU A 152 -4.36 13.92 16.01
C LEU A 152 -2.96 14.37 16.43
N ARG A 153 -2.00 14.49 15.50
CA ARG A 153 -0.58 14.81 15.77
C ARG A 153 0.11 13.80 16.70
N GLN A 154 -0.37 12.57 16.71
CA GLN A 154 0.17 11.45 17.49
C GLN A 154 0.85 10.41 16.60
N SER A 155 1.49 10.86 15.51
CA SER A 155 2.15 10.02 14.51
C SER A 155 3.21 9.06 15.08
N GLY A 156 3.76 9.35 16.27
CA GLY A 156 4.72 8.46 16.96
C GLY A 156 4.13 7.11 17.37
N TRP A 157 2.80 6.99 17.52
CA TRP A 157 2.14 5.72 17.83
C TRP A 157 2.04 4.78 16.63
N VAL A 158 2.07 5.30 15.41
CA VAL A 158 1.96 4.49 14.17
C VAL A 158 3.11 3.49 14.06
N PRO A 159 4.41 3.89 14.16
CA PRO A 159 5.52 2.94 14.18
C PRO A 159 5.41 1.90 15.29
N ILE A 160 5.12 2.33 16.51
CA ILE A 160 5.03 1.46 17.69
C ILE A 160 3.96 0.39 17.45
N LYS A 161 2.77 0.81 17.04
CA LYS A 161 1.65 -0.10 16.73
C LYS A 161 2.02 -1.10 15.64
N ASN A 162 2.57 -0.62 14.52
CA ASN A 162 2.83 -1.47 13.36
C ASN A 162 3.97 -2.47 13.62
N LEU A 163 5.03 -2.06 14.30
CA LEU A 163 6.12 -2.97 14.69
C LEU A 163 5.66 -3.99 15.72
N ALA A 164 4.93 -3.55 16.75
CA ALA A 164 4.38 -4.46 17.78
C ALA A 164 3.39 -5.46 17.16
N LEU A 165 2.53 -5.03 16.24
CA LEU A 165 1.60 -5.91 15.54
C LEU A 165 2.33 -6.97 14.71
N ASN A 166 3.35 -6.57 13.93
CA ASN A 166 4.11 -7.52 13.10
C ASN A 166 4.93 -8.48 13.98
N ALA A 167 5.51 -8.02 15.09
CA ALA A 167 6.17 -8.87 16.06
C ALA A 167 5.18 -9.88 16.69
N ALA A 168 3.99 -9.42 17.09
CA ALA A 168 2.96 -10.29 17.64
C ALA A 168 2.49 -11.37 16.66
N LYS A 169 2.37 -11.05 15.37
CA LYS A 169 2.08 -12.05 14.32
C LYS A 169 3.14 -13.15 14.28
N ILE A 170 4.43 -12.79 14.35
CA ILE A 170 5.53 -13.77 14.35
C ILE A 170 5.48 -14.62 15.62
N VAL A 171 5.27 -14.01 16.79
CA VAL A 171 5.18 -14.75 18.05
C VAL A 171 4.02 -15.75 18.04
N VAL A 172 2.85 -15.34 17.57
CA VAL A 172 1.68 -16.24 17.47
C VAL A 172 1.97 -17.35 16.44
N LEU A 173 2.60 -17.04 15.32
CA LEU A 173 2.99 -18.06 14.32
C LEU A 173 3.92 -19.11 14.91
N LEU A 174 4.91 -18.70 15.72
CA LEU A 174 5.85 -19.60 16.39
C LEU A 174 5.18 -20.46 17.47
N ILE A 175 4.25 -19.87 18.25
CA ILE A 175 3.48 -20.58 19.29
C ILE A 175 2.55 -21.63 18.65
N LEU A 176 1.90 -21.28 17.54
CA LEU A 176 1.00 -22.17 16.83
C LEU A 176 1.73 -23.18 15.92
N GLY A 177 3.06 -23.06 15.79
CA GLY A 177 3.88 -23.80 14.85
C GLY A 177 3.59 -25.30 14.84
N GLY A 178 2.87 -25.75 13.80
CA GLY A 178 2.50 -27.14 13.58
C GLY A 178 1.22 -27.63 14.27
N SER A 179 0.68 -26.95 15.29
CA SER A 179 -0.53 -27.40 15.99
C SER A 179 -1.82 -27.18 15.18
N LEU A 180 -1.84 -26.16 14.30
CA LEU A 180 -2.95 -25.86 13.39
C LEU A 180 -2.45 -25.99 11.94
N ALA A 181 -2.43 -27.21 11.44
CA ALA A 181 -1.79 -27.56 10.16
C ALA A 181 -2.24 -26.71 8.97
N THR A 182 -3.51 -26.32 8.90
CA THR A 182 -4.07 -25.61 7.73
C THR A 182 -4.28 -24.12 7.96
N TYR A 183 -4.67 -23.71 9.18
CA TYR A 183 -5.09 -22.34 9.45
C TYR A 183 -4.11 -21.54 10.32
N GLY A 184 -3.00 -22.14 10.76
CA GLY A 184 -2.05 -21.50 11.69
C GLY A 184 -1.52 -20.16 11.21
N ILE A 185 -1.19 -20.02 9.92
CA ILE A 185 -0.72 -18.77 9.32
C ILE A 185 -1.82 -17.70 9.35
N LEU A 186 -3.06 -18.07 9.00
CA LEU A 186 -4.20 -17.14 8.99
C LEU A 186 -4.57 -16.69 10.40
N VAL A 187 -4.57 -17.61 11.38
CA VAL A 187 -4.81 -17.28 12.79
C VAL A 187 -3.73 -16.33 13.31
N ALA A 188 -2.45 -16.60 12.99
CA ALA A 188 -1.35 -15.73 13.37
C ALA A 188 -1.42 -14.33 12.71
N TRP A 189 -2.10 -14.21 11.58
CA TRP A 189 -2.33 -12.92 10.92
C TRP A 189 -3.54 -12.18 11.49
N VAL A 190 -4.66 -12.87 11.69
CA VAL A 190 -5.96 -12.27 12.04
C VAL A 190 -6.08 -11.94 13.51
N VAL A 191 -5.67 -12.85 14.41
CA VAL A 191 -5.88 -12.66 15.86
C VAL A 191 -5.13 -11.46 16.41
N PRO A 192 -3.82 -11.27 16.16
CA PRO A 192 -3.12 -10.06 16.60
C PRO A 192 -3.70 -8.79 15.98
N SER A 193 -4.17 -8.86 14.73
CA SER A 193 -4.80 -7.71 14.06
C SER A 193 -6.12 -7.30 14.73
N GLY A 194 -6.95 -8.27 15.11
CA GLY A 194 -8.19 -8.03 15.84
C GLY A 194 -7.93 -7.40 17.22
N VAL A 195 -7.01 -7.97 17.99
CA VAL A 195 -6.60 -7.43 19.30
C VAL A 195 -6.05 -6.01 19.18
N ALA A 196 -5.17 -5.77 18.21
CA ALA A 196 -4.59 -4.45 17.96
C ALA A 196 -5.67 -3.44 17.55
N ALA A 197 -6.63 -3.82 16.68
CA ALA A 197 -7.71 -2.93 16.27
C ALA A 197 -8.54 -2.44 17.47
N VAL A 198 -8.90 -3.35 18.39
CA VAL A 198 -9.64 -3.00 19.62
C VAL A 198 -8.78 -2.10 20.53
N ALA A 199 -7.51 -2.47 20.77
CA ALA A 199 -6.61 -1.69 21.62
C ALA A 199 -6.43 -0.25 21.10
N VAL A 200 -6.31 -0.08 19.77
CA VAL A 200 -6.13 1.25 19.17
C VAL A 200 -7.44 2.04 19.13
N VAL A 201 -8.62 1.41 19.02
CA VAL A 201 -9.91 2.11 19.20
C VAL A 201 -9.99 2.72 20.60
N LEU A 202 -9.61 1.96 21.64
CA LEU A 202 -9.57 2.44 23.03
C LEU A 202 -8.55 3.59 23.20
N LEU A 203 -7.39 3.48 22.58
CA LEU A 203 -6.39 4.56 22.59
C LEU A 203 -6.93 5.82 21.90
N LEU A 204 -7.51 5.69 20.70
CA LEU A 204 -8.07 6.81 19.95
C LEU A 204 -9.20 7.52 20.68
N SER A 205 -10.06 6.78 21.39
CA SER A 205 -11.14 7.37 22.18
C SER A 205 -10.57 8.30 23.27
N ARG A 206 -9.51 7.87 23.96
CA ARG A 206 -8.81 8.69 24.98
C ARG A 206 -8.11 9.91 24.37
N LEU A 207 -7.41 9.69 23.26
CA LEU A 207 -6.68 10.78 22.56
C LEU A 207 -7.62 11.83 21.96
N ALA A 208 -8.76 11.40 21.38
CA ALA A 208 -9.76 12.30 20.82
C ALA A 208 -10.41 13.18 21.92
N GLN A 209 -10.69 12.60 23.11
CA GLN A 209 -11.18 13.37 24.25
C GLN A 209 -10.16 14.39 24.72
N LYS A 210 -8.87 14.01 24.83
CA LYS A 210 -7.79 14.92 25.21
C LYS A 210 -7.59 16.05 24.19
N HIS A 211 -7.65 15.73 22.91
CA HIS A 211 -7.49 16.72 21.83
C HIS A 211 -8.64 17.73 21.84
N ARG A 212 -9.88 17.30 22.07
CA ARG A 212 -11.04 18.17 22.23
C ARG A 212 -10.85 19.23 23.35
N LEU A 213 -10.24 18.84 24.46
CA LEU A 213 -10.01 19.75 25.61
C LEU A 213 -8.90 20.79 25.32
N LEU A 214 -7.98 20.49 24.41
CA LEU A 214 -6.82 21.34 24.11
C LEU A 214 -7.04 22.30 22.93
N THR A 215 -7.99 22.00 22.05
CA THR A 215 -8.19 22.74 20.80
C THR A 215 -9.53 23.49 20.84
N ARG A 216 -9.54 24.72 21.40
CA ARG A 216 -10.64 25.68 21.23
C ARG A 216 -10.43 26.43 19.90
N VAL A 217 -10.69 25.80 18.77
CA VAL A 217 -10.67 26.44 17.46
C VAL A 217 -12.10 26.58 16.97
N GLU A 218 -12.44 27.72 16.35
CA GLU A 218 -13.73 27.93 15.68
C GLU A 218 -14.07 26.72 14.81
N GLN A 219 -15.28 26.18 15.01
CA GLN A 219 -15.79 25.03 14.30
C GLN A 219 -15.92 25.38 12.82
N GLU A 220 -14.98 24.98 12.00
CA GLU A 220 -15.29 24.74 10.60
C GLU A 220 -16.25 23.53 10.60
N LEU A 221 -17.53 23.78 10.30
CA LEU A 221 -18.55 22.73 10.21
C LEU A 221 -18.03 21.65 9.26
N LEU A 222 -17.62 20.51 9.82
CA LEU A 222 -17.20 19.35 9.04
C LEU A 222 -18.42 18.82 8.28
N ASP A 223 -18.64 19.37 7.08
CA ASP A 223 -19.62 18.85 6.15
C ASP A 223 -19.23 17.43 5.73
N ARG A 224 -20.04 16.45 6.16
CA ARG A 224 -19.84 15.03 5.82
C ARG A 224 -19.83 14.80 4.31
N GLY A 225 -20.61 15.60 3.55
CA GLY A 225 -20.62 15.54 2.10
C GLY A 225 -19.30 15.99 1.49
N HIS A 226 -18.62 16.97 2.10
CA HIS A 226 -17.30 17.42 1.66
C HIS A 226 -16.23 16.35 1.94
N VAL A 227 -16.26 15.72 3.11
CA VAL A 227 -15.35 14.61 3.46
C VAL A 227 -15.53 13.44 2.49
N PHE A 228 -16.80 13.08 2.19
CA PHE A 228 -17.09 11.98 1.27
C PHE A 228 -16.65 12.31 -0.17
N ARG A 229 -16.89 13.52 -0.68
CA ARG A 229 -16.40 13.94 -2.01
C ARG A 229 -14.88 13.92 -2.10
N TYR A 230 -14.19 14.33 -1.05
CA TYR A 230 -12.73 14.25 -0.99
C TYR A 230 -12.26 12.80 -1.03
N ALA A 231 -12.84 11.93 -0.22
CA ALA A 231 -12.49 10.51 -0.19
C ALA A 231 -12.77 9.83 -1.55
N ALA A 232 -13.92 10.11 -2.16
CA ALA A 232 -14.33 9.54 -3.44
C ALA A 232 -13.53 10.07 -4.64
N GLY A 233 -12.99 11.28 -4.56
CA GLY A 233 -12.39 11.99 -5.70
C GLY A 233 -11.22 11.28 -6.39
N ASN A 234 -10.46 10.45 -5.66
CA ASN A 234 -9.37 9.64 -6.22
C ASN A 234 -9.51 8.14 -5.89
N TYR A 235 -10.68 7.72 -5.40
CA TYR A 235 -10.88 6.36 -4.92
C TYR A 235 -10.70 5.30 -6.02
N LEU A 236 -11.20 5.58 -7.24
CA LEU A 236 -11.01 4.67 -8.37
C LEU A 236 -9.53 4.45 -8.68
N GLY A 237 -8.74 5.53 -8.72
CA GLY A 237 -7.29 5.42 -8.94
C GLY A 237 -6.58 4.63 -7.83
N LEU A 238 -7.00 4.82 -6.58
CA LEU A 238 -6.49 4.04 -5.44
C LEU A 238 -6.85 2.57 -5.56
N LEU A 239 -8.10 2.24 -5.93
CA LEU A 239 -8.53 0.85 -6.17
C LEU A 239 -7.73 0.19 -7.28
N CYS A 240 -7.50 0.87 -8.40
CA CYS A 240 -6.68 0.35 -9.49
C CYS A 240 -5.23 0.14 -9.06
N ASN A 241 -4.66 1.09 -8.31
CA ASN A 241 -3.30 0.96 -7.75
C ASN A 241 -3.20 -0.22 -6.78
N LEU A 242 -4.22 -0.44 -5.97
CA LEU A 242 -4.30 -1.58 -5.06
C LEU A 242 -4.48 -2.89 -5.83
N ALA A 243 -5.37 -2.92 -6.83
CA ALA A 243 -5.72 -4.12 -7.59
C ALA A 243 -4.48 -4.74 -8.26
N TYR A 244 -3.68 -3.98 -9.01
CA TYR A 244 -2.52 -4.57 -9.69
C TYR A 244 -1.41 -5.03 -8.73
N ARG A 245 -1.48 -4.67 -7.45
CA ARG A 245 -0.55 -5.13 -6.40
C ARG A 245 -1.05 -6.33 -5.61
N THR A 246 -2.36 -6.48 -5.45
CA THR A 246 -2.96 -7.49 -4.56
C THR A 246 -3.72 -8.59 -5.29
N VAL A 247 -4.14 -8.35 -6.55
CA VAL A 247 -4.84 -9.36 -7.35
C VAL A 247 -3.90 -10.41 -7.97
N PRO A 248 -2.65 -10.10 -8.39
CA PRO A 248 -1.78 -11.12 -8.99
C PRO A 248 -1.60 -12.41 -8.17
N PRO A 249 -1.39 -12.38 -6.83
CA PRO A 249 -1.38 -13.62 -6.04
C PRO A 249 -2.68 -14.44 -6.11
N LEU A 250 -3.84 -13.76 -6.29
CA LEU A 250 -5.14 -14.42 -6.44
C LEU A 250 -5.29 -15.07 -7.84
N LEU A 251 -4.76 -14.41 -8.88
CA LEU A 251 -4.72 -15.00 -10.22
C LEU A 251 -3.82 -16.24 -10.24
N VAL A 252 -2.66 -16.18 -9.59
CA VAL A 252 -1.73 -17.30 -9.53
C VAL A 252 -2.35 -18.51 -8.82
N ILE A 253 -3.03 -18.33 -7.70
CA ILE A 253 -3.65 -19.45 -7.00
C ILE A 253 -4.82 -20.04 -7.79
N HIS A 254 -5.56 -19.19 -8.53
CA HIS A 254 -6.67 -19.62 -9.37
C HIS A 254 -6.19 -20.48 -10.54
N GLU A 255 -5.19 -20.04 -11.29
CA GLU A 255 -4.74 -20.67 -12.52
C GLU A 255 -3.67 -21.77 -12.30
N ALA A 256 -2.74 -21.54 -11.36
CA ALA A 256 -1.58 -22.42 -11.17
C ALA A 256 -1.60 -23.19 -9.84
N GLY A 257 -2.61 -22.94 -9.00
CA GLY A 257 -2.83 -23.63 -7.75
C GLY A 257 -2.01 -23.14 -6.55
N PRO A 258 -2.27 -23.72 -5.35
CA PRO A 258 -1.69 -23.21 -4.09
C PRO A 258 -0.17 -23.30 -4.03
N ARG A 259 0.44 -24.37 -4.56
CA ARG A 259 1.89 -24.54 -4.53
C ARG A 259 2.61 -23.47 -5.36
N ALA A 260 2.09 -23.14 -6.54
CA ALA A 260 2.63 -22.05 -7.36
C ALA A 260 2.50 -20.68 -6.68
N ALA A 261 1.36 -20.43 -6.01
CA ALA A 261 1.14 -19.22 -5.24
C ALA A 261 2.14 -19.07 -4.07
N ALA A 262 2.54 -20.17 -3.42
CA ALA A 262 3.59 -20.16 -2.41
C ALA A 262 4.93 -19.67 -2.99
N PHE A 263 5.36 -20.20 -4.12
CA PHE A 263 6.63 -19.83 -4.75
C PHE A 263 6.59 -18.42 -5.38
N PHE A 264 5.42 -17.98 -5.81
CA PHE A 264 5.20 -16.63 -6.34
C PHE A 264 5.33 -15.54 -5.27
N TYR A 265 4.83 -15.78 -4.06
CA TYR A 265 4.62 -14.71 -3.09
C TYR A 265 5.91 -14.07 -2.53
N PRO A 266 6.98 -14.80 -2.14
CA PRO A 266 8.20 -14.16 -1.64
C PRO A 266 8.87 -13.21 -2.64
N PRO A 267 9.09 -13.55 -3.93
CA PRO A 267 9.55 -12.60 -4.93
C PRO A 267 8.65 -11.36 -5.05
N TRP A 268 7.32 -11.58 -5.05
CA TRP A 268 6.32 -10.52 -5.12
C TRP A 268 6.37 -9.58 -3.91
N LEU A 269 6.47 -10.14 -2.72
CA LEU A 269 6.60 -9.38 -1.47
C LEU A 269 7.84 -8.50 -1.46
N ILE A 270 8.99 -9.03 -1.89
CA ILE A 270 10.26 -8.30 -1.96
C ILE A 270 10.12 -7.12 -2.93
N ALA A 271 9.66 -7.35 -4.16
CA ALA A 271 9.53 -6.32 -5.18
C ALA A 271 8.53 -5.21 -4.77
N THR A 272 7.35 -5.60 -4.25
CA THR A 272 6.34 -4.63 -3.82
C THR A 272 6.79 -3.83 -2.59
N SER A 273 7.50 -4.44 -1.65
CA SER A 273 8.08 -3.74 -0.50
C SER A 273 9.12 -2.70 -0.92
N LEU A 274 9.97 -3.01 -1.90
CA LEU A 274 10.94 -2.04 -2.42
C LEU A 274 10.29 -0.88 -3.17
N SER A 275 9.15 -1.10 -3.82
CA SER A 275 8.37 -0.03 -4.44
C SER A 275 7.87 1.01 -3.42
N LEU A 276 7.72 0.64 -2.13
CA LEU A 276 7.36 1.58 -1.06
C LEU A 276 8.46 2.63 -0.82
N LEU A 277 9.74 2.29 -1.05
CA LEU A 277 10.84 3.26 -0.94
C LEU A 277 10.66 4.39 -1.95
N VAL A 278 10.32 4.05 -3.19
CA VAL A 278 10.05 5.04 -4.25
C VAL A 278 8.78 5.84 -3.94
N THR A 279 7.76 5.19 -3.38
CA THR A 279 6.53 5.87 -2.95
C THR A 279 6.83 6.95 -1.91
N ASN A 280 7.72 6.70 -0.95
CA ASN A 280 8.14 7.70 0.04
C ASN A 280 8.87 8.89 -0.62
N VAL A 281 9.72 8.64 -1.61
CA VAL A 281 10.36 9.72 -2.40
C VAL A 281 9.32 10.53 -3.16
N SER A 282 8.32 9.86 -3.76
CA SER A 282 7.20 10.50 -4.46
C SER A 282 6.35 11.36 -3.52
N VAL A 283 6.09 10.91 -2.29
CA VAL A 283 5.38 11.69 -1.27
C VAL A 283 6.17 12.95 -0.91
N SER A 284 7.48 12.85 -0.70
CA SER A 284 8.34 14.01 -0.46
C SER A 284 8.30 15.01 -1.63
N LEU A 285 8.34 14.49 -2.89
CA LEU A 285 8.21 15.32 -4.09
C LEU A 285 6.86 16.07 -4.11
N VAL A 286 5.77 15.40 -3.73
CA VAL A 286 4.43 16.04 -3.67
C VAL A 286 4.41 17.15 -2.62
N VAL A 287 4.97 16.91 -1.44
CA VAL A 287 5.01 17.91 -0.37
C VAL A 287 5.81 19.13 -0.81
N GLU A 288 7.08 18.95 -1.21
CA GLU A 288 7.98 20.06 -1.61
C GLU A 288 7.47 20.79 -2.87
N GLY A 289 6.96 20.03 -3.85
CA GLY A 289 6.40 20.60 -5.08
C GLY A 289 5.13 21.41 -4.85
N SER A 290 4.31 21.03 -3.85
CA SER A 290 3.10 21.77 -3.49
C SER A 290 3.41 23.08 -2.77
N PHE A 291 4.49 23.14 -1.97
CA PHE A 291 4.94 24.35 -1.32
C PHE A 291 5.57 25.35 -2.30
N ASN A 292 6.31 24.87 -3.30
CA ASN A 292 7.00 25.74 -4.27
C ASN A 292 6.90 25.16 -5.70
N ARG A 293 5.81 25.50 -6.36
CA ARG A 293 5.53 25.05 -7.76
C ARG A 293 6.57 25.53 -8.76
N GLU A 294 7.18 26.70 -8.55
CA GLU A 294 8.21 27.25 -9.44
C GLU A 294 9.48 26.38 -9.44
N ARG A 295 9.77 25.70 -8.36
CA ARG A 295 10.91 24.78 -8.22
C ARG A 295 10.57 23.31 -8.49
N LEU A 296 9.38 23.02 -9.01
CA LEU A 296 8.96 21.64 -9.29
C LEU A 296 9.97 20.89 -10.15
N ALA A 297 10.54 21.55 -11.18
CA ALA A 297 11.56 20.94 -12.03
C ALA A 297 12.82 20.53 -11.25
N LEU A 298 13.26 21.35 -10.31
CA LEU A 298 14.41 21.05 -9.45
C LEU A 298 14.10 19.86 -8.54
N HIS A 299 12.96 19.89 -7.86
CA HIS A 299 12.54 18.82 -6.95
C HIS A 299 12.34 17.50 -7.72
N THR A 300 11.77 17.54 -8.92
CA THR A 300 11.61 16.36 -9.79
C THR A 300 12.99 15.79 -10.20
N ARG A 301 13.95 16.62 -10.61
CA ARG A 301 15.32 16.17 -10.93
C ARG A 301 16.00 15.53 -9.73
N GLN A 302 15.85 16.11 -8.54
CA GLN A 302 16.39 15.56 -7.30
C GLN A 302 15.76 14.22 -6.95
N ALA A 303 14.42 14.09 -7.04
CA ALA A 303 13.69 12.86 -6.80
C ALA A 303 14.10 11.74 -7.77
N VAL A 304 14.18 12.04 -9.08
CA VAL A 304 14.63 11.08 -10.10
C VAL A 304 16.07 10.62 -9.84
N ARG A 305 16.99 11.55 -9.57
CA ARG A 305 18.39 11.21 -9.27
C ARG A 305 18.54 10.38 -8.01
N HIS A 306 17.79 10.72 -6.95
CA HIS A 306 17.80 9.97 -5.69
C HIS A 306 17.23 8.57 -5.88
N THR A 307 16.09 8.44 -6.57
CA THR A 307 15.47 7.15 -6.89
C THR A 307 16.38 6.28 -7.75
N ALA A 308 17.02 6.85 -8.78
CA ALA A 308 17.95 6.09 -9.61
C ALA A 308 19.15 5.57 -8.81
N ARG A 309 19.74 6.41 -7.96
CA ARG A 309 20.86 6.00 -7.08
C ARG A 309 20.48 4.91 -6.06
N LEU A 310 19.21 4.87 -5.67
CA LEU A 310 18.71 3.87 -4.73
C LEU A 310 18.28 2.58 -5.45
N ILE A 311 17.46 2.69 -6.48
CA ILE A 311 16.81 1.53 -7.11
C ILE A 311 17.73 0.77 -8.06
N LEU A 312 18.60 1.45 -8.83
CA LEU A 312 19.48 0.75 -9.76
C LEU A 312 20.44 -0.24 -9.08
N PRO A 313 21.16 0.12 -7.98
CA PRO A 313 21.98 -0.84 -7.25
C PRO A 313 21.15 -1.97 -6.62
N ILE A 314 19.99 -1.64 -6.04
CA ILE A 314 19.10 -2.63 -5.44
C ILE A 314 18.61 -3.62 -6.50
N ALA A 315 18.15 -3.15 -7.66
CA ALA A 315 17.71 -4.01 -8.75
C ALA A 315 18.84 -4.91 -9.26
N LEU A 316 20.05 -4.37 -9.41
CA LEU A 316 21.22 -5.15 -9.81
C LEU A 316 21.57 -6.25 -8.80
N VAL A 317 21.56 -5.91 -7.50
CA VAL A 317 21.79 -6.90 -6.42
C VAL A 317 20.70 -7.97 -6.43
N LEU A 318 19.42 -7.59 -6.60
CA LEU A 318 18.33 -8.56 -6.67
C LEU A 318 18.45 -9.50 -7.86
N VAL A 319 18.82 -8.97 -9.04
CA VAL A 319 19.03 -9.80 -10.25
C VAL A 319 20.20 -10.77 -10.04
N ALA A 320 21.31 -10.29 -9.45
CA ALA A 320 22.50 -11.13 -9.24
C ALA A 320 22.33 -12.12 -8.09
N ALA A 321 21.70 -11.70 -6.97
CA ALA A 321 21.61 -12.45 -5.74
C ALA A 321 20.25 -13.16 -5.53
N ALA A 322 19.36 -13.19 -6.53
CA ALA A 322 18.02 -13.75 -6.41
C ALA A 322 17.98 -15.15 -5.77
N PRO A 323 18.76 -16.15 -6.20
CA PRO A 323 18.70 -17.48 -5.60
C PRO A 323 19.14 -17.49 -4.14
N TRP A 324 20.14 -16.68 -3.75
CA TRP A 324 20.60 -16.61 -2.36
C TRP A 324 19.57 -15.94 -1.46
N ILE A 325 18.92 -14.90 -1.94
CA ILE A 325 17.87 -14.21 -1.20
C ILE A 325 16.68 -15.14 -0.98
N LEU A 326 16.24 -15.87 -2.01
CA LEU A 326 15.10 -16.78 -1.90
C LEU A 326 15.39 -18.03 -1.06
N ARG A 327 16.65 -18.43 -0.88
CA ARG A 327 17.03 -19.49 0.07
C ARG A 327 16.65 -19.19 1.52
N ILE A 328 16.45 -17.93 1.87
CA ILE A 328 15.92 -17.53 3.19
C ILE A 328 14.54 -18.16 3.43
N PHE A 329 13.73 -18.33 2.37
CA PHE A 329 12.41 -18.94 2.42
C PHE A 329 12.46 -20.48 2.27
N GLY A 330 13.51 -21.02 1.62
CA GLY A 330 13.72 -22.44 1.41
C GLY A 330 14.36 -22.73 0.05
N GLN A 331 14.94 -23.94 -0.11
CA GLN A 331 15.59 -24.31 -1.37
C GLN A 331 14.61 -24.41 -2.56
N GLU A 332 13.41 -24.97 -2.33
CA GLU A 332 12.37 -25.06 -3.37
C GLU A 332 11.93 -23.68 -3.83
N TYR A 333 11.81 -22.72 -2.92
CA TYR A 333 11.47 -21.32 -3.23
C TYR A 333 12.54 -20.64 -4.08
N ALA A 334 13.82 -20.94 -3.81
CA ALA A 334 14.93 -20.43 -4.62
C ALA A 334 14.91 -21.02 -6.05
N ALA A 335 14.64 -22.32 -6.18
CA ALA A 335 14.59 -22.97 -7.49
C ALA A 335 13.40 -22.52 -8.35
N ALA A 336 12.24 -22.34 -7.74
CA ALA A 336 11.01 -22.00 -8.47
C ALA A 336 10.80 -20.49 -8.67
N GLY A 337 11.33 -19.63 -7.79
CA GLY A 337 11.07 -18.19 -7.78
C GLY A 337 12.19 -17.32 -8.34
N ASP A 338 13.34 -17.88 -8.72
CA ASP A 338 14.54 -17.13 -9.14
C ASP A 338 14.27 -16.23 -10.34
N THR A 339 13.77 -16.80 -11.43
CA THR A 339 13.46 -16.07 -12.66
C THR A 339 12.42 -14.97 -12.41
N LEU A 340 11.38 -15.29 -11.63
CA LEU A 340 10.36 -14.31 -11.25
C LEU A 340 10.96 -13.13 -10.48
N LEU A 341 11.81 -13.37 -9.48
CA LEU A 341 12.45 -12.28 -8.71
C LEU A 341 13.30 -11.39 -9.60
N ARG A 342 14.05 -11.97 -10.55
CA ARG A 342 14.84 -11.22 -11.52
C ARG A 342 13.97 -10.33 -12.42
N LEU A 343 12.87 -10.89 -12.95
CA LEU A 343 11.92 -10.11 -13.76
C LEU A 343 11.31 -8.96 -12.96
N LEU A 344 10.85 -9.25 -11.73
CA LEU A 344 10.29 -8.20 -10.87
C LEU A 344 11.32 -7.13 -10.49
N ALA A 345 12.59 -7.52 -10.30
CA ALA A 345 13.69 -6.58 -10.03
C ALA A 345 13.96 -5.64 -11.22
N ILE A 346 13.94 -6.17 -12.45
CA ILE A 346 14.02 -5.36 -13.67
C ILE A 346 12.83 -4.39 -13.76
N GLY A 347 11.63 -4.88 -13.43
CA GLY A 347 10.40 -4.10 -13.42
C GLY A 347 10.35 -2.97 -12.37
N LEU A 348 11.24 -2.97 -11.35
CA LEU A 348 11.33 -1.87 -10.37
C LEU A 348 11.73 -0.54 -11.03
N VAL A 349 12.54 -0.57 -12.08
CA VAL A 349 12.99 0.65 -12.78
C VAL A 349 11.82 1.36 -13.45
N PRO A 350 11.06 0.76 -14.39
CA PRO A 350 9.90 1.40 -14.99
C PRO A 350 8.79 1.69 -13.94
N SER A 351 8.60 0.83 -12.94
CA SER A 351 7.68 1.11 -11.83
C SER A 351 8.03 2.40 -11.09
N SER A 352 9.32 2.68 -10.90
CA SER A 352 9.79 3.91 -10.27
C SER A 352 9.43 5.14 -11.08
N ILE A 353 9.53 5.07 -12.41
CA ILE A 353 9.11 6.15 -13.32
C ILE A 353 7.61 6.40 -13.18
N CYS A 354 6.79 5.35 -13.17
CA CYS A 354 5.35 5.47 -12.96
C CYS A 354 5.01 6.15 -11.63
N ILE A 355 5.62 5.71 -10.52
CA ILE A 355 5.36 6.24 -9.18
C ILE A 355 5.73 7.72 -9.07
N LEU A 356 6.88 8.13 -9.61
CA LEU A 356 7.31 9.55 -9.61
C LEU A 356 6.40 10.40 -10.50
N SER A 357 6.01 9.90 -11.66
CA SER A 357 5.08 10.61 -12.57
C SER A 357 3.72 10.82 -11.93
N PHE A 358 3.20 9.84 -11.17
CA PHE A 358 1.98 10.01 -10.39
C PHE A 358 2.14 11.08 -9.30
N GLY A 359 3.33 11.22 -8.70
CA GLY A 359 3.65 12.31 -7.79
C GLY A 359 3.59 13.67 -8.48
N VAL A 360 4.22 13.82 -9.64
CA VAL A 360 4.18 15.05 -10.44
C VAL A 360 2.74 15.42 -10.82
N ALA A 361 1.94 14.44 -11.30
CA ALA A 361 0.54 14.67 -11.66
C ALA A 361 -0.30 15.20 -10.49
N ARG A 362 -0.02 14.73 -9.26
CA ARG A 362 -0.67 15.25 -8.04
C ARG A 362 -0.32 16.70 -7.74
N VAL A 363 0.96 17.09 -7.90
CA VAL A 363 1.39 18.49 -7.70
C VAL A 363 0.77 19.41 -8.74
N GLN A 364 0.58 18.92 -9.96
CA GLN A 364 -0.01 19.68 -11.06
C GLN A 364 -1.57 19.66 -11.06
N ASP A 365 -2.20 19.02 -10.10
CA ASP A 365 -3.67 18.85 -10.00
C ASP A 365 -4.29 18.14 -11.21
N HIS A 366 -3.53 17.35 -11.97
CA HIS A 366 -4.01 16.58 -13.13
C HIS A 366 -4.72 15.29 -12.72
N VAL A 367 -5.75 15.37 -11.87
CA VAL A 367 -6.42 14.21 -11.26
C VAL A 367 -7.01 13.24 -12.29
N ARG A 368 -7.61 13.74 -13.38
CA ARG A 368 -8.20 12.87 -14.43
C ARG A 368 -7.13 12.06 -15.15
N ALA A 369 -6.02 12.69 -15.51
CA ALA A 369 -4.89 12.00 -16.15
C ALA A 369 -4.25 10.99 -15.19
N LEU A 370 -4.13 11.33 -13.90
CA LEU A 370 -3.65 10.42 -12.87
C LEU A 370 -4.50 9.16 -12.79
N ILE A 371 -5.83 9.31 -12.69
CA ILE A 371 -6.76 8.17 -12.60
C ILE A 371 -6.68 7.34 -13.89
N ALA A 372 -6.73 7.96 -15.08
CA ALA A 372 -6.68 7.26 -16.36
C ALA A 372 -5.39 6.41 -16.49
N ASN A 373 -4.24 6.96 -16.10
CA ASN A 373 -2.96 6.25 -16.15
C ASN A 373 -2.87 5.11 -15.12
N GLN A 374 -3.48 5.27 -13.94
CA GLN A 374 -3.56 4.19 -12.95
C GLN A 374 -4.49 3.06 -13.41
N VAL A 375 -5.61 3.40 -14.06
CA VAL A 375 -6.53 2.42 -14.68
C VAL A 375 -5.81 1.68 -15.81
N LEU A 376 -5.12 2.40 -16.69
CA LEU A 376 -4.35 1.80 -17.80
C LEU A 376 -3.29 0.83 -17.29
N LEU A 377 -2.52 1.24 -16.27
CA LEU A 377 -1.49 0.39 -15.66
C LEU A 377 -2.10 -0.87 -15.06
N ALA A 378 -3.17 -0.74 -14.28
CA ALA A 378 -3.84 -1.88 -13.68
C ALA A 378 -4.41 -2.82 -14.74
N ALA A 379 -5.08 -2.29 -15.76
CA ALA A 379 -5.63 -3.08 -16.85
C ALA A 379 -4.55 -3.83 -17.61
N LEU A 380 -3.44 -3.18 -17.99
CA LEU A 380 -2.34 -3.82 -18.69
C LEU A 380 -1.69 -4.93 -17.85
N VAL A 381 -1.32 -4.63 -16.60
CA VAL A 381 -0.65 -5.62 -15.75
C VAL A 381 -1.55 -6.81 -15.48
N LEU A 382 -2.83 -6.59 -15.16
CA LEU A 382 -3.75 -7.70 -14.84
C LEU A 382 -4.15 -8.50 -16.07
N ALA A 383 -4.44 -7.83 -17.22
CA ALA A 383 -4.80 -8.53 -18.45
C ALA A 383 -3.63 -9.36 -19.00
N LEU A 384 -2.41 -8.80 -19.00
CA LEU A 384 -1.21 -9.53 -19.41
C LEU A 384 -0.90 -10.69 -18.44
N SER A 385 -1.06 -10.46 -17.11
CA SER A 385 -0.86 -11.54 -16.13
C SER A 385 -1.81 -12.68 -16.37
N TRP A 386 -3.10 -12.39 -16.58
CA TRP A 386 -4.10 -13.41 -16.88
C TRP A 386 -3.82 -14.15 -18.19
N ALA A 387 -3.40 -13.45 -19.24
CA ALA A 387 -3.11 -14.03 -20.55
C ALA A 387 -1.83 -14.88 -20.56
N LEU A 388 -0.78 -14.48 -19.83
CA LEU A 388 0.52 -15.16 -19.85
C LEU A 388 0.65 -16.26 -18.80
N LEU A 389 -0.16 -16.23 -17.74
CA LEU A 389 -0.09 -17.20 -16.64
C LEU A 389 -0.29 -18.65 -17.08
N PRO A 390 -1.26 -19.00 -17.97
CA PRO A 390 -1.47 -20.38 -18.43
C PRO A 390 -0.29 -20.95 -19.24
N SER A 391 0.44 -20.11 -19.96
CA SER A 391 1.54 -20.54 -20.86
C SER A 391 2.93 -20.47 -20.19
N MET A 392 3.15 -19.52 -19.29
CA MET A 392 4.46 -19.25 -18.69
C MET A 392 4.47 -19.49 -17.16
N GLY A 393 3.36 -19.90 -16.55
CA GLY A 393 3.26 -20.05 -15.11
C GLY A 393 3.51 -18.73 -14.37
N ILE A 394 4.11 -18.80 -13.17
CA ILE A 394 4.36 -17.60 -12.33
C ILE A 394 5.29 -16.57 -13.00
N GLU A 395 6.15 -17.00 -13.93
CA GLU A 395 7.04 -16.10 -14.68
C GLU A 395 6.26 -15.20 -15.61
N GLY A 396 5.11 -15.66 -16.15
CA GLY A 396 4.20 -14.87 -16.96
C GLY A 396 3.71 -13.60 -16.25
N VAL A 397 3.50 -13.66 -14.94
CA VAL A 397 3.18 -12.48 -14.14
C VAL A 397 4.37 -11.52 -14.04
N GLY A 398 5.60 -12.06 -13.93
CA GLY A 398 6.83 -11.26 -13.96
C GLY A 398 7.00 -10.51 -15.29
N VAL A 399 6.76 -11.20 -16.40
CA VAL A 399 6.79 -10.59 -17.76
C VAL A 399 5.69 -9.53 -17.88
N ALA A 400 4.46 -9.85 -17.47
CA ALA A 400 3.33 -8.89 -17.46
C ALA A 400 3.65 -7.63 -16.66
N TRP A 401 4.31 -7.79 -15.52
CA TRP A 401 4.77 -6.68 -14.69
C TRP A 401 5.78 -5.81 -15.43
N VAL A 402 6.84 -6.40 -16.01
CA VAL A 402 7.88 -5.66 -16.75
C VAL A 402 7.27 -4.93 -17.95
N VAL A 403 6.49 -5.64 -18.77
CA VAL A 403 5.90 -5.07 -20.00
C VAL A 403 4.87 -4.00 -19.65
N GLY A 404 3.94 -4.26 -18.75
CA GLY A 404 2.91 -3.30 -18.36
C GLY A 404 3.49 -2.03 -17.73
N GLN A 405 4.44 -2.19 -16.79
CA GLN A 405 5.13 -1.06 -16.18
C GLN A 405 5.96 -0.27 -17.19
N SER A 406 6.66 -0.95 -18.12
CA SER A 406 7.49 -0.29 -19.14
C SER A 406 6.64 0.48 -20.15
N ALA A 407 5.55 -0.09 -20.61
CA ALA A 407 4.64 0.58 -21.55
C ALA A 407 4.07 1.89 -20.96
N VAL A 408 3.57 1.82 -19.72
CA VAL A 408 3.05 3.01 -19.05
C VAL A 408 4.17 3.97 -18.65
N ALA A 409 5.34 3.48 -18.23
CA ALA A 409 6.50 4.31 -17.92
C ALA A 409 6.96 5.14 -19.12
N VAL A 410 7.02 4.55 -20.31
CA VAL A 410 7.36 5.28 -21.56
C VAL A 410 6.33 6.37 -21.83
N LEU A 411 5.04 6.06 -21.76
CA LEU A 411 3.97 7.04 -21.91
C LEU A 411 4.12 8.20 -20.91
N LEU A 412 4.29 7.89 -19.64
CA LEU A 412 4.39 8.88 -18.55
C LEU A 412 5.71 9.68 -18.59
N LEU A 413 6.79 9.06 -19.05
CA LEU A 413 8.07 9.72 -19.24
C LEU A 413 7.92 10.90 -20.22
N TRP A 414 7.26 10.67 -21.35
CA TRP A 414 7.08 11.68 -22.39
C TRP A 414 5.98 12.70 -22.06
N THR A 415 4.87 12.25 -21.48
CA THR A 415 3.69 13.11 -21.26
C THR A 415 3.74 13.92 -19.96
N GLN A 416 4.46 13.45 -18.94
CA GLN A 416 4.46 14.06 -17.62
C GLN A 416 5.87 14.35 -17.07
N LEU A 417 6.76 13.36 -17.05
CA LEU A 417 8.03 13.50 -16.34
C LEU A 417 9.02 14.39 -17.10
N MET A 418 9.16 14.24 -18.41
CA MET A 418 10.05 15.07 -19.23
C MET A 418 9.62 16.55 -19.26
N PRO A 419 8.33 16.90 -19.46
CA PRO A 419 7.87 18.28 -19.32
C PRO A 419 8.15 18.87 -17.93
N ALA A 420 7.88 18.10 -16.86
CA ALA A 420 8.18 18.54 -15.50
C ALA A 420 9.69 18.79 -15.27
N LEU A 421 10.56 17.93 -15.82
CA LEU A 421 12.02 18.10 -15.76
C LEU A 421 12.53 19.34 -16.52
N ARG A 422 11.84 19.72 -17.59
CA ARG A 422 12.17 20.92 -18.42
C ARG A 422 11.58 22.21 -17.84
N GLY A 423 10.66 22.11 -16.87
CA GLY A 423 9.93 23.28 -16.33
C GLY A 423 8.86 23.81 -17.28
N THR A 424 8.49 23.06 -18.32
CA THR A 424 7.40 23.39 -19.22
C THR A 424 6.08 22.86 -18.68
N PRO A 425 4.95 23.62 -18.76
CA PRO A 425 3.66 23.07 -18.40
C PRO A 425 3.36 21.85 -19.29
N SER A 426 2.90 20.76 -18.69
CA SER A 426 2.52 19.55 -19.43
C SER A 426 1.38 19.91 -20.41
N GLY A 427 1.51 19.57 -21.69
CA GLY A 427 0.59 19.95 -22.77
C GLY A 427 -0.86 19.49 -22.62
N LEU A 428 -1.19 18.71 -21.56
CA LEU A 428 -2.54 18.29 -21.20
C LEU A 428 -3.37 19.39 -20.51
N GLY A 429 -2.73 20.48 -20.02
CA GLY A 429 -3.41 21.61 -19.39
C GLY A 429 -3.85 22.72 -20.35
N SER A 430 -3.21 22.81 -21.54
CA SER A 430 -3.48 23.90 -22.49
C SER A 430 -4.81 23.76 -23.26
N ALA A 431 -5.31 22.52 -23.42
CA ALA A 431 -6.61 22.28 -24.06
C ALA A 431 -7.80 22.67 -23.17
N GLY A 432 -7.66 22.60 -21.85
CA GLY A 432 -8.74 22.97 -20.90
C GLY A 432 -8.88 24.48 -20.67
N ILE A 433 -7.76 25.22 -20.74
CA ILE A 433 -7.75 26.67 -20.52
C ILE A 433 -8.27 27.41 -21.76
N ALA A 434 -8.05 26.88 -22.97
CA ALA A 434 -8.55 27.47 -24.21
C ALA A 434 -10.09 27.41 -24.32
N ILE A 435 -10.73 26.41 -23.73
CA ILE A 435 -12.20 26.27 -23.72
C ILE A 435 -12.84 27.20 -22.68
N ALA A 436 -12.19 27.40 -21.53
CA ALA A 436 -12.72 28.28 -20.49
C ALA A 436 -12.64 29.78 -20.84
N SER A 437 -11.63 30.19 -21.63
CA SER A 437 -11.50 31.58 -22.05
C SER A 437 -12.43 31.98 -23.22
N GLN A 438 -13.07 31.03 -23.88
CA GLN A 438 -14.07 31.29 -24.92
C GLN A 438 -15.52 31.36 -24.41
N SER A 439 -15.75 30.95 -23.15
CA SER A 439 -17.09 31.02 -22.54
C SER A 439 -17.35 32.31 -21.74
N GLU A 440 -16.40 33.23 -21.62
CA GLU A 440 -16.50 34.53 -20.95
C GLU A 440 -16.45 35.74 -21.92
N LYS A 441 -16.67 35.52 -23.21
CA LYS A 441 -16.89 36.62 -24.17
C LYS A 441 -18.30 36.57 -24.75
#